data_baddd7951bb9311816fd9bc7e31d0d01
#
_entry.id   baddd7951bb9311816fd9bc7e31d0d01
#
_cell.length_a   1.000
_cell.length_b   1.000
_cell.length_c   1.000
_cell.angle_alpha   90.00
_cell.angle_beta   90.00
_cell.angle_gamma   90.00
#
_symmetry.space_group_name_H-M   'P 1'
#
loop_
_entity.id
_entity.type
_entity.pdbx_description
1 polymer ?
#
loop_
_entity_poly.entity_id
_entity_poly.type
_entity_poly.pdbx_seq_one_letter_code
_entity_poly.pdbx_strand_id
1 'polypeptide(L)'
;MKILIVGSGGREHAIAYACSKSPKVDKIYCAPGNAGISELAECVPISAMEFDRLADFAAEKEIDLTVIGMDDPLVGGIVDLFEARGLRVFGPRKNAAILEGSKAFSKDLMKKYNIPTAAYETFTSADDAKKYLETSEYPIVLKADGLALGKGVLICNTKEEALAGVDELMLDKKFGDAGNTIVIEEFMTGREVSVLSFVDGNTIKIMSSAQDHKRAKDGDEGLNTGGMGNFSPSPFYTEEVDDFCKKYIYQATVDAMKAEGREFKGVIFFGLMLTPKGPKVLEYNARFGDPEAQVVLPRLKNDIIDVFNACIDGTLDKIDLQFEDKACVCVILASDGYPLAYEKGKRITGLDNFKGKDGYYCFHAGTKFDDNGNIVTNGGRVLGITAKGDTLKEARANAYAATEWVDFENKYMRHDIGKAIENMD
;
A
#
# COMPACT_ATOMS: atom_id res chain seq x y z
N MET A 1 18.84 -11.04 15.63
CA MET A 1 18.09 -11.62 14.50
C MET A 1 18.56 -11.03 13.19
N LYS A 2 18.62 -11.86 12.15
CA LYS A 2 18.85 -11.41 10.77
C LYS A 2 17.50 -11.35 10.04
N ILE A 3 17.20 -10.24 9.43
CA ILE A 3 15.92 -9.97 8.73
C ILE A 3 16.19 -9.83 7.24
N LEU A 4 15.36 -10.43 6.40
CA LEU A 4 15.30 -10.19 4.96
C LEU A 4 14.00 -9.46 4.63
N ILE A 5 14.08 -8.33 3.94
CA ILE A 5 12.92 -7.61 3.41
C ILE A 5 12.91 -7.78 1.89
N VAL A 6 11.78 -8.21 1.34
CA VAL A 6 11.61 -8.38 -0.12
C VAL A 6 10.83 -7.20 -0.69
N GLY A 7 11.48 -6.46 -1.58
CA GLY A 7 10.95 -5.28 -2.24
C GLY A 7 11.96 -4.15 -2.35
N SER A 8 11.55 -2.99 -2.87
CA SER A 8 12.47 -1.88 -3.20
C SER A 8 11.85 -0.49 -3.11
N GLY A 9 10.63 -0.35 -2.62
CA GLY A 9 9.90 0.90 -2.59
C GLY A 9 10.01 1.68 -1.28
N GLY A 10 9.28 2.79 -1.19
CA GLY A 10 9.20 3.60 0.02
C GLY A 10 8.59 2.86 1.20
N ARG A 11 7.64 1.98 0.94
CA ARG A 11 7.05 1.06 1.92
C ARG A 11 8.10 0.13 2.52
N GLU A 12 8.94 -0.49 1.71
CA GLU A 12 10.02 -1.36 2.17
C GLU A 12 11.08 -0.58 2.96
N HIS A 13 11.34 0.68 2.58
CA HIS A 13 12.21 1.55 3.37
C HIS A 13 11.62 1.87 4.74
N ALA A 14 10.31 2.15 4.82
CA ALA A 14 9.63 2.35 6.10
C ALA A 14 9.61 1.08 6.98
N ILE A 15 9.45 -0.11 6.37
CA ILE A 15 9.57 -1.39 7.07
C ILE A 15 10.99 -1.60 7.59
N ALA A 16 12.02 -1.33 6.77
CA ALA A 16 13.42 -1.44 7.17
C ALA A 16 13.72 -0.49 8.34
N TYR A 17 13.21 0.74 8.30
CA TYR A 17 13.32 1.69 9.40
C TYR A 17 12.69 1.14 10.68
N ALA A 18 11.46 0.61 10.62
CA ALA A 18 10.80 0.05 11.79
C ALA A 18 11.57 -1.16 12.36
N CYS A 19 12.08 -2.06 11.49
CA CYS A 19 12.91 -3.18 11.91
C CYS A 19 14.23 -2.73 12.56
N SER A 20 14.85 -1.65 12.06
CA SER A 20 16.12 -1.12 12.61
C SER A 20 15.98 -0.55 14.03
N LYS A 21 14.77 -0.25 14.48
CA LYS A 21 14.49 0.20 15.86
C LYS A 21 14.41 -0.94 16.86
N SER A 22 14.26 -2.18 16.39
CA SER A 22 14.19 -3.34 17.27
C SER A 22 15.56 -3.69 17.84
N PRO A 23 15.73 -3.80 19.17
CA PRO A 23 16.97 -4.26 19.78
C PRO A 23 17.27 -5.75 19.49
N LYS A 24 16.32 -6.48 18.91
CA LYS A 24 16.45 -7.89 18.52
C LYS A 24 17.12 -8.09 17.17
N VAL A 25 17.20 -7.02 16.36
CA VAL A 25 17.72 -7.07 15.00
C VAL A 25 19.19 -6.70 14.97
N ASP A 26 20.02 -7.66 14.54
CA ASP A 26 21.47 -7.46 14.38
C ASP A 26 21.83 -7.08 12.95
N LYS A 27 21.07 -7.58 11.97
CA LYS A 27 21.35 -7.37 10.55
C LYS A 27 20.06 -7.36 9.73
N ILE A 28 19.96 -6.42 8.81
CA ILE A 28 18.89 -6.34 7.82
C ILE A 28 19.48 -6.52 6.42
N TYR A 29 18.84 -7.35 5.62
CA TYR A 29 19.03 -7.48 4.18
C TYR A 29 17.77 -7.02 3.48
N CYS A 30 17.91 -6.44 2.29
CA CYS A 30 16.77 -6.06 1.45
C CYS A 30 17.03 -6.48 0.00
N ALA A 31 16.07 -7.13 -0.61
CA ALA A 31 16.19 -7.66 -1.97
C ALA A 31 15.01 -7.18 -2.85
N PRO A 32 15.28 -6.38 -3.92
CA PRO A 32 16.57 -5.82 -4.29
C PRO A 32 16.97 -4.56 -3.50
N GLY A 33 16.03 -3.91 -2.77
CA GLY A 33 16.28 -2.66 -2.07
C GLY A 33 16.44 -1.45 -3.00
N ASN A 34 16.86 -0.33 -2.43
CA ASN A 34 17.16 0.91 -3.15
C ASN A 34 18.31 1.67 -2.45
N ALA A 35 18.71 2.81 -3.01
CA ALA A 35 19.86 3.57 -2.48
C ALA A 35 19.67 4.05 -1.04
N GLY A 36 18.46 4.43 -0.63
CA GLY A 36 18.20 4.86 0.75
C GLY A 36 18.14 3.70 1.74
N ILE A 37 17.55 2.57 1.33
CA ILE A 37 17.49 1.36 2.15
C ILE A 37 18.91 0.88 2.50
N SER A 38 19.89 1.11 1.62
CA SER A 38 21.29 0.71 1.85
C SER A 38 21.94 1.37 3.08
N GLU A 39 21.36 2.43 3.61
CA GLU A 39 21.82 3.05 4.87
C GLU A 39 21.42 2.22 6.11
N LEU A 40 20.36 1.41 6.00
CA LEU A 40 19.83 0.60 7.09
C LEU A 40 20.06 -0.90 6.90
N ALA A 41 20.23 -1.35 5.66
CA ALA A 41 20.25 -2.73 5.26
C ALA A 41 21.32 -2.99 4.19
N GLU A 42 21.78 -4.23 4.10
CA GLU A 42 22.55 -4.67 2.95
C GLU A 42 21.59 -5.01 1.81
N CYS A 43 21.67 -4.24 0.72
CA CYS A 43 20.88 -4.49 -0.47
C CYS A 43 21.49 -5.64 -1.28
N VAL A 44 20.65 -6.62 -1.64
CA VAL A 44 21.06 -7.83 -2.35
C VAL A 44 20.46 -7.82 -3.76
N PRO A 45 21.24 -8.01 -4.83
CA PRO A 45 20.75 -7.93 -6.20
C PRO A 45 19.96 -9.18 -6.62
N ILE A 46 18.88 -9.46 -5.90
CA ILE A 46 17.92 -10.53 -6.20
C ILE A 46 16.56 -9.86 -6.41
N SER A 47 15.94 -10.11 -7.56
CA SER A 47 14.59 -9.59 -7.84
C SER A 47 13.55 -10.21 -6.89
N ALA A 48 12.54 -9.44 -6.53
CA ALA A 48 11.45 -9.87 -5.67
C ALA A 48 10.67 -11.09 -6.23
N MET A 49 10.75 -11.34 -7.54
CA MET A 49 10.10 -12.47 -8.21
C MET A 49 10.99 -13.69 -8.38
N GLU A 50 12.24 -13.65 -7.96
CA GLU A 50 13.19 -14.79 -8.01
C GLU A 50 13.10 -15.62 -6.71
N PHE A 51 11.97 -16.26 -6.48
CA PHE A 51 11.61 -16.91 -5.22
C PHE A 51 12.62 -17.94 -4.75
N ASP A 52 13.10 -18.81 -5.66
CA ASP A 52 14.09 -19.83 -5.32
C ASP A 52 15.42 -19.21 -4.87
N ARG A 53 15.90 -18.18 -5.58
CA ARG A 53 17.12 -17.46 -5.20
C ARG A 53 16.97 -16.74 -3.86
N LEU A 54 15.81 -16.15 -3.59
CA LEU A 54 15.51 -15.51 -2.30
C LEU A 54 15.49 -16.52 -1.17
N ALA A 55 14.89 -17.70 -1.39
CA ALA A 55 14.86 -18.78 -0.42
C ALA A 55 16.25 -19.38 -0.17
N ASP A 56 17.04 -19.58 -1.24
CA ASP A 56 18.43 -20.05 -1.14
C ASP A 56 19.28 -19.05 -0.33
N PHE A 57 19.13 -17.74 -0.62
CA PHE A 57 19.81 -16.68 0.12
C PHE A 57 19.40 -16.67 1.60
N ALA A 58 18.09 -16.80 1.89
CA ALA A 58 17.58 -16.83 3.26
C ALA A 58 18.15 -18.03 4.04
N ALA A 59 18.26 -19.19 3.41
CA ALA A 59 18.85 -20.39 4.03
C ALA A 59 20.36 -20.22 4.22
N GLU A 60 21.11 -19.75 3.21
CA GLU A 60 22.56 -19.55 3.27
C GLU A 60 22.98 -18.54 4.34
N LYS A 61 22.24 -17.43 4.44
CA LYS A 61 22.51 -16.37 5.43
C LYS A 61 21.91 -16.64 6.80
N GLU A 62 21.20 -17.75 6.96
CA GLU A 62 20.49 -18.09 8.21
C GLU A 62 19.55 -16.96 8.64
N ILE A 63 18.69 -16.53 7.72
CA ILE A 63 17.70 -15.47 8.00
C ILE A 63 16.66 -15.97 9.00
N ASP A 64 16.48 -15.23 10.09
CA ASP A 64 15.53 -15.57 11.15
C ASP A 64 14.07 -15.23 10.76
N LEU A 65 13.87 -14.20 9.96
CA LEU A 65 12.55 -13.76 9.50
C LEU A 65 12.67 -13.04 8.16
N THR A 66 11.83 -13.44 7.21
CA THR A 66 11.66 -12.74 5.94
C THR A 66 10.32 -11.99 5.93
N VAL A 67 10.34 -10.72 5.51
CA VAL A 67 9.14 -9.86 5.40
C VAL A 67 8.90 -9.55 3.92
N ILE A 68 7.71 -9.89 3.43
CA ILE A 68 7.34 -9.61 2.04
C ILE A 68 6.58 -8.29 1.98
N GLY A 69 7.17 -7.28 1.33
CA GLY A 69 6.59 -5.94 1.25
C GLY A 69 5.65 -5.73 0.06
N MET A 70 5.79 -6.51 -1.01
CA MET A 70 5.12 -6.31 -2.30
C MET A 70 3.99 -7.30 -2.54
N ASP A 71 3.02 -6.89 -3.36
CA ASP A 71 1.86 -7.68 -3.78
C ASP A 71 2.21 -8.82 -4.77
N ASP A 72 2.97 -8.55 -5.83
CA ASP A 72 3.31 -9.55 -6.85
C ASP A 72 3.91 -10.84 -6.28
N PRO A 73 4.93 -10.80 -5.40
CA PRO A 73 5.47 -12.02 -4.78
C PRO A 73 4.45 -12.76 -3.91
N LEU A 74 3.59 -12.03 -3.19
CA LEU A 74 2.55 -12.64 -2.34
C LEU A 74 1.53 -13.41 -3.17
N VAL A 75 1.01 -12.77 -4.21
CA VAL A 75 0.08 -13.40 -5.17
C VAL A 75 0.77 -14.53 -5.94
N GLY A 76 2.06 -14.40 -6.20
CA GLY A 76 2.90 -15.41 -6.84
C GLY A 76 3.15 -16.66 -5.99
N GLY A 77 3.01 -16.57 -4.66
CA GLY A 77 3.15 -17.72 -3.74
C GLY A 77 4.52 -17.84 -3.07
N ILE A 78 5.26 -16.75 -2.90
CA ILE A 78 6.56 -16.75 -2.23
C ILE A 78 6.47 -17.29 -0.79
N VAL A 79 5.38 -16.98 -0.07
CA VAL A 79 5.19 -17.43 1.32
C VAL A 79 5.07 -18.96 1.38
N ASP A 80 4.30 -19.55 0.45
CA ASP A 80 4.13 -21.00 0.36
C ASP A 80 5.47 -21.70 0.13
N LEU A 81 6.32 -21.14 -0.74
CA LEU A 81 7.66 -21.70 -1.00
C LEU A 81 8.56 -21.60 0.24
N PHE A 82 8.59 -20.46 0.92
CA PHE A 82 9.41 -20.27 2.13
C PHE A 82 8.98 -21.23 3.24
N GLU A 83 7.67 -21.33 3.51
CA GLU A 83 7.14 -22.28 4.50
C GLU A 83 7.48 -23.73 4.15
N ALA A 84 7.35 -24.13 2.87
CA ALA A 84 7.70 -25.48 2.41
C ALA A 84 9.20 -25.81 2.62
N ARG A 85 10.05 -24.79 2.66
CA ARG A 85 11.50 -24.93 2.95
C ARG A 85 11.84 -24.73 4.43
N GLY A 86 10.84 -24.58 5.30
CA GLY A 86 11.04 -24.34 6.73
C GLY A 86 11.61 -22.96 7.06
N LEU A 87 11.48 -21.99 6.15
CA LEU A 87 11.93 -20.62 6.34
C LEU A 87 10.78 -19.76 6.90
N ARG A 88 11.07 -19.05 8.00
CA ARG A 88 10.08 -18.19 8.65
C ARG A 88 9.82 -16.95 7.83
N VAL A 89 8.55 -16.66 7.52
CA VAL A 89 8.14 -15.62 6.62
C VAL A 89 6.87 -14.90 7.09
N PHE A 90 6.84 -13.58 6.97
CA PHE A 90 5.68 -12.74 7.25
C PHE A 90 5.00 -12.30 5.95
N GLY A 91 3.75 -12.66 5.80
CA GLY A 91 2.89 -12.36 4.67
C GLY A 91 1.83 -13.46 4.47
N PRO A 92 0.76 -13.18 3.74
CA PRO A 92 -0.26 -14.17 3.42
C PRO A 92 0.24 -15.20 2.41
N ARG A 93 -0.21 -16.44 2.55
CA ARG A 93 -0.06 -17.48 1.52
C ARG A 93 -0.78 -17.09 0.26
N LYS A 94 -0.43 -17.70 -0.86
CA LYS A 94 -1.02 -17.44 -2.18
C LYS A 94 -2.55 -17.52 -2.16
N ASN A 95 -3.12 -18.53 -1.49
CA ASN A 95 -4.56 -18.70 -1.42
C ASN A 95 -5.28 -17.58 -0.64
N ALA A 96 -4.61 -16.90 0.28
CA ALA A 96 -5.13 -15.76 1.03
C ALA A 96 -4.82 -14.42 0.33
N ALA A 97 -3.68 -14.31 -0.34
CA ALA A 97 -3.30 -13.12 -1.13
C ALA A 97 -4.25 -12.83 -2.29
N ILE A 98 -5.12 -13.78 -2.67
CA ILE A 98 -6.19 -13.61 -3.64
C ILE A 98 -7.14 -12.47 -3.22
N LEU A 99 -7.20 -12.11 -1.94
CA LEU A 99 -7.99 -10.98 -1.45
C LEU A 99 -7.60 -9.66 -2.17
N GLU A 100 -6.33 -9.49 -2.55
CA GLU A 100 -5.84 -8.43 -3.43
C GLU A 100 -5.72 -8.90 -4.88
N GLY A 101 -5.33 -10.14 -5.09
CA GLY A 101 -5.04 -10.70 -6.41
C GLY A 101 -6.27 -10.85 -7.32
N SER A 102 -7.49 -10.85 -6.76
CA SER A 102 -8.73 -10.88 -7.53
C SER A 102 -9.79 -9.98 -6.89
N LYS A 103 -10.18 -8.95 -7.63
CA LYS A 103 -11.26 -8.04 -7.23
C LYS A 103 -12.62 -8.75 -7.28
N ALA A 104 -12.82 -9.62 -8.26
CA ALA A 104 -14.02 -10.45 -8.35
C ALA A 104 -14.18 -11.34 -7.12
N PHE A 105 -13.12 -12.04 -6.71
CA PHE A 105 -13.13 -12.83 -5.48
C PHE A 105 -13.48 -12.00 -4.25
N SER A 106 -12.81 -10.84 -4.06
CA SER A 106 -13.06 -10.01 -2.88
C SER A 106 -14.48 -9.45 -2.84
N LYS A 107 -15.07 -9.13 -4.00
CA LYS A 107 -16.46 -8.70 -4.10
C LYS A 107 -17.43 -9.83 -3.76
N ASP A 108 -17.22 -11.01 -4.30
CA ASP A 108 -18.04 -12.18 -4.00
C ASP A 108 -17.94 -12.58 -2.53
N LEU A 109 -16.76 -12.49 -1.92
CA LEU A 109 -16.55 -12.68 -0.50
C LEU A 109 -17.38 -11.69 0.32
N MET A 110 -17.27 -10.39 0.01
CA MET A 110 -18.03 -9.35 0.73
C MET A 110 -19.54 -9.53 0.59
N LYS A 111 -20.03 -9.88 -0.59
CA LYS A 111 -21.45 -10.16 -0.83
C LYS A 111 -21.92 -11.38 -0.03
N LYS A 112 -21.15 -12.48 -0.05
CA LYS A 112 -21.47 -13.73 0.64
C LYS A 112 -21.56 -13.56 2.16
N TYR A 113 -20.69 -12.74 2.73
CA TYR A 113 -20.57 -12.54 4.18
C TYR A 113 -21.15 -11.22 4.66
N ASN A 114 -21.93 -10.53 3.83
CA ASN A 114 -22.61 -9.27 4.15
C ASN A 114 -21.67 -8.16 4.62
N ILE A 115 -20.45 -8.09 4.07
CA ILE A 115 -19.51 -7.02 4.34
C ILE A 115 -19.87 -5.82 3.44
N PRO A 116 -20.08 -4.62 3.99
CA PRO A 116 -20.51 -3.46 3.21
C PRO A 116 -19.50 -3.08 2.11
N THR A 117 -19.97 -3.05 0.87
CA THR A 117 -19.20 -2.62 -0.32
C THR A 117 -20.14 -2.06 -1.38
N ALA A 118 -19.60 -1.53 -2.48
CA ALA A 118 -20.36 -1.08 -3.65
C ALA A 118 -21.15 -2.23 -4.27
N ALA A 119 -22.33 -1.95 -4.80
CA ALA A 119 -23.04 -2.86 -5.67
C ALA A 119 -22.20 -3.14 -6.92
N TYR A 120 -22.17 -4.39 -7.40
CA TYR A 120 -21.27 -4.79 -8.48
C TYR A 120 -21.85 -5.96 -9.27
N GLU A 121 -21.30 -6.13 -10.48
CA GLU A 121 -21.45 -7.33 -11.29
C GLU A 121 -20.10 -7.66 -11.94
N THR A 122 -19.87 -8.95 -12.18
CA THR A 122 -18.63 -9.47 -12.76
C THR A 122 -18.87 -10.02 -14.15
N PHE A 123 -17.99 -9.71 -15.11
CA PHE A 123 -18.14 -10.12 -16.50
C PHE A 123 -16.83 -10.73 -17.04
N THR A 124 -16.98 -11.84 -17.74
CA THR A 124 -15.90 -12.49 -18.52
C THR A 124 -16.13 -12.37 -20.03
N SER A 125 -17.25 -11.75 -20.45
CA SER A 125 -17.64 -11.48 -21.83
C SER A 125 -17.79 -9.96 -22.01
N ALA A 126 -17.11 -9.39 -22.99
CA ALA A 126 -17.24 -7.98 -23.34
C ALA A 126 -18.68 -7.64 -23.80
N ASP A 127 -19.31 -8.52 -24.55
CA ASP A 127 -20.68 -8.31 -25.04
C ASP A 127 -21.69 -8.26 -23.90
N ASP A 128 -21.57 -9.16 -22.91
CA ASP A 128 -22.44 -9.15 -21.73
C ASP A 128 -22.21 -7.92 -20.85
N ALA A 129 -20.95 -7.51 -20.68
CA ALA A 129 -20.61 -6.27 -19.97
C ALA A 129 -21.21 -5.04 -20.66
N LYS A 130 -21.09 -4.94 -21.98
CA LYS A 130 -21.68 -3.85 -22.75
C LYS A 130 -23.21 -3.84 -22.66
N LYS A 131 -23.86 -5.02 -22.73
CA LYS A 131 -25.30 -5.13 -22.56
C LYS A 131 -25.76 -4.67 -21.17
N TYR A 132 -25.03 -5.01 -20.12
CA TYR A 132 -25.30 -4.51 -18.76
C TYR A 132 -25.23 -2.99 -18.68
N LEU A 133 -24.21 -2.38 -19.32
CA LEU A 133 -24.01 -0.94 -19.35
C LEU A 133 -25.09 -0.15 -20.11
N GLU A 134 -25.90 -0.82 -20.97
CA GLU A 134 -27.02 -0.18 -21.68
C GLU A 134 -28.07 0.39 -20.72
N THR A 135 -28.28 -0.23 -19.56
CA THR A 135 -29.28 0.12 -18.57
C THR A 135 -28.72 0.58 -17.23
N SER A 136 -27.40 0.75 -17.16
CA SER A 136 -26.72 1.19 -15.93
C SER A 136 -26.88 2.69 -15.67
N GLU A 137 -26.78 3.07 -14.40
CA GLU A 137 -26.68 4.48 -13.98
C GLU A 137 -25.23 4.96 -14.03
N TYR A 138 -25.04 6.26 -14.25
CA TYR A 138 -23.72 6.87 -14.37
C TYR A 138 -23.54 8.02 -13.34
N PRO A 139 -22.30 8.29 -12.83
CA PRO A 139 -21.04 7.58 -13.19
C PRO A 139 -21.00 6.14 -12.70
N ILE A 140 -20.17 5.32 -13.35
CA ILE A 140 -19.94 3.91 -13.02
C ILE A 140 -18.44 3.59 -13.02
N VAL A 141 -18.02 2.54 -12.33
CA VAL A 141 -16.61 2.16 -12.21
C VAL A 141 -16.37 0.78 -12.85
N LEU A 142 -15.40 0.72 -13.75
CA LEU A 142 -14.92 -0.53 -14.34
C LEU A 142 -13.54 -0.85 -13.75
N LYS A 143 -13.35 -2.08 -13.30
CA LYS A 143 -12.09 -2.55 -12.71
C LYS A 143 -11.64 -3.84 -13.40
N ALA A 144 -10.42 -3.87 -13.92
CA ALA A 144 -9.81 -5.12 -14.36
C ALA A 144 -9.56 -6.02 -13.13
N ASP A 145 -9.83 -7.33 -13.26
CA ASP A 145 -9.57 -8.31 -12.22
C ASP A 145 -8.07 -8.67 -12.20
N GLY A 146 -7.44 -8.62 -11.03
CA GLY A 146 -6.01 -8.87 -10.86
C GLY A 146 -5.18 -7.63 -10.50
N LEU A 147 -3.87 -7.86 -10.41
CA LEU A 147 -2.89 -6.80 -10.11
C LEU A 147 -2.67 -5.94 -11.36
N ALA A 148 -3.15 -4.71 -11.35
CA ALA A 148 -3.00 -3.76 -12.45
C ALA A 148 -2.30 -2.47 -11.99
N LEU A 149 -1.50 -2.52 -10.92
CA LEU A 149 -0.72 -1.41 -10.35
C LEU A 149 -1.58 -0.14 -10.11
N GLY A 150 -2.86 -0.34 -9.71
CA GLY A 150 -3.81 0.76 -9.52
C GLY A 150 -4.31 1.43 -10.80
N LYS A 151 -3.83 1.00 -11.98
CA LYS A 151 -4.17 1.59 -13.28
C LYS A 151 -5.38 0.93 -13.98
N GLY A 152 -5.78 -0.24 -13.51
CA GLY A 152 -6.92 -1.00 -14.07
C GLY A 152 -8.29 -0.54 -13.58
N VAL A 153 -8.44 0.70 -13.11
CA VAL A 153 -9.70 1.28 -12.62
C VAL A 153 -10.08 2.48 -13.48
N LEU A 154 -11.24 2.41 -14.10
CA LEU A 154 -11.81 3.46 -14.95
C LEU A 154 -13.11 3.97 -14.32
N ILE A 155 -13.18 5.28 -14.06
CA ILE A 155 -14.41 5.97 -13.68
C ILE A 155 -15.01 6.52 -14.96
N CYS A 156 -16.18 6.05 -15.32
CA CYS A 156 -16.87 6.41 -16.56
C CYS A 156 -18.09 7.27 -16.23
N ASN A 157 -18.10 8.51 -16.71
CA ASN A 157 -19.19 9.46 -16.45
C ASN A 157 -20.34 9.28 -17.42
N THR A 158 -20.10 8.67 -18.56
CA THR A 158 -21.09 8.43 -19.61
C THR A 158 -21.07 6.97 -20.07
N LYS A 159 -22.13 6.57 -20.74
CA LYS A 159 -22.26 5.25 -21.37
C LYS A 159 -21.14 5.02 -22.40
N GLU A 160 -20.87 6.02 -23.21
CA GLU A 160 -19.86 5.97 -24.28
C GLU A 160 -18.48 5.72 -23.67
N GLU A 161 -18.12 6.42 -22.58
CA GLU A 161 -16.88 6.18 -21.84
C GLU A 161 -16.82 4.74 -21.29
N ALA A 162 -17.91 4.25 -20.75
CA ALA A 162 -17.97 2.91 -20.17
C ALA A 162 -17.83 1.81 -21.25
N LEU A 163 -18.51 1.96 -22.39
CA LEU A 163 -18.37 1.01 -23.51
C LEU A 163 -16.94 1.00 -24.06
N ALA A 164 -16.32 2.17 -24.23
CA ALA A 164 -14.91 2.27 -24.62
C ALA A 164 -13.97 1.66 -23.56
N GLY A 165 -14.30 1.83 -22.27
CA GLY A 165 -13.57 1.22 -21.16
C GLY A 165 -13.61 -0.31 -21.19
N VAL A 166 -14.73 -0.93 -21.56
CA VAL A 166 -14.82 -2.38 -21.75
C VAL A 166 -13.89 -2.83 -22.88
N ASP A 167 -13.85 -2.10 -24.01
CA ASP A 167 -12.95 -2.41 -25.11
C ASP A 167 -11.49 -2.31 -24.68
N GLU A 168 -11.11 -1.23 -24.00
CA GLU A 168 -9.76 -1.01 -23.49
C GLU A 168 -9.30 -2.13 -22.52
N LEU A 169 -10.17 -2.52 -21.58
CA LEU A 169 -9.81 -3.52 -20.57
C LEU A 169 -9.85 -4.95 -21.11
N MET A 170 -10.90 -5.33 -21.86
CA MET A 170 -11.16 -6.73 -22.21
C MET A 170 -10.67 -7.09 -23.61
N LEU A 171 -10.80 -6.20 -24.61
CA LEU A 171 -10.47 -6.51 -26.02
C LEU A 171 -9.04 -6.11 -26.34
N ASP A 172 -8.63 -4.90 -25.99
CA ASP A 172 -7.26 -4.42 -26.25
C ASP A 172 -6.25 -5.02 -25.27
N LYS A 173 -6.74 -5.70 -24.22
CA LYS A 173 -5.94 -6.35 -23.16
C LYS A 173 -4.83 -5.48 -22.63
N LYS A 174 -5.12 -4.21 -22.38
CA LYS A 174 -4.15 -3.21 -21.90
C LYS A 174 -3.42 -3.66 -20.61
N PHE A 175 -4.06 -4.50 -19.81
CA PHE A 175 -3.51 -5.08 -18.58
C PHE A 175 -3.31 -6.61 -18.68
N GLY A 176 -3.11 -7.13 -19.88
CA GLY A 176 -2.89 -8.56 -20.11
C GLY A 176 -4.05 -9.42 -19.61
N ASP A 177 -3.74 -10.50 -18.92
CA ASP A 177 -4.73 -11.46 -18.42
C ASP A 177 -5.67 -10.88 -17.35
N ALA A 178 -5.27 -9.79 -16.66
CA ALA A 178 -6.14 -9.10 -15.72
C ALA A 178 -7.42 -8.54 -16.37
N GLY A 179 -7.38 -8.26 -17.68
CA GLY A 179 -8.54 -7.83 -18.47
C GLY A 179 -9.46 -8.96 -18.93
N ASN A 180 -9.15 -10.22 -18.67
CA ASN A 180 -10.03 -11.35 -19.03
C ASN A 180 -11.35 -11.34 -18.21
N THR A 181 -11.32 -10.70 -17.08
CA THR A 181 -12.49 -10.49 -16.19
C THR A 181 -12.52 -9.04 -15.77
N ILE A 182 -13.69 -8.43 -15.78
CA ILE A 182 -13.89 -7.09 -15.21
C ILE A 182 -14.97 -7.10 -14.15
N VAL A 183 -14.84 -6.21 -13.18
CA VAL A 183 -15.87 -5.91 -12.18
C VAL A 183 -16.43 -4.53 -12.51
N ILE A 184 -17.74 -4.43 -12.65
CA ILE A 184 -18.47 -3.17 -12.85
C ILE A 184 -19.14 -2.84 -11.54
N GLU A 185 -18.86 -1.65 -10.99
CA GLU A 185 -19.34 -1.22 -9.67
C GLU A 185 -20.12 0.10 -9.75
N GLU A 186 -21.07 0.29 -8.85
CA GLU A 186 -21.65 1.60 -8.59
C GLU A 186 -20.54 2.59 -8.19
N PHE A 187 -20.67 3.82 -8.66
CA PHE A 187 -19.78 4.89 -8.20
C PHE A 187 -20.18 5.35 -6.80
N MET A 188 -19.29 5.13 -5.84
CA MET A 188 -19.51 5.60 -4.46
C MET A 188 -19.01 7.03 -4.30
N THR A 189 -19.80 7.86 -3.62
CA THR A 189 -19.42 9.21 -3.21
C THR A 189 -19.12 9.24 -1.72
N GLY A 190 -18.09 9.96 -1.34
CA GLY A 190 -17.65 10.07 0.04
C GLY A 190 -16.20 10.45 0.15
N ARG A 191 -15.60 10.14 1.29
CA ARG A 191 -14.19 10.39 1.57
C ARG A 191 -13.46 9.06 1.68
N GLU A 192 -12.37 8.92 0.96
CA GLU A 192 -11.51 7.74 1.08
C GLU A 192 -10.67 7.83 2.34
N VAL A 193 -10.54 6.70 3.04
CA VAL A 193 -9.65 6.53 4.20
C VAL A 193 -8.99 5.16 4.10
N SER A 194 -7.71 5.10 4.41
CA SER A 194 -6.93 3.87 4.46
C SER A 194 -6.78 3.39 5.90
N VAL A 195 -7.08 2.11 6.14
CA VAL A 195 -6.86 1.49 7.45
C VAL A 195 -6.10 0.19 7.24
N LEU A 196 -4.89 0.13 7.79
CA LEU A 196 -4.07 -1.07 7.78
C LEU A 196 -4.31 -1.88 9.05
N SER A 197 -4.12 -3.17 8.97
CA SER A 197 -4.28 -4.07 10.11
C SER A 197 -3.27 -5.20 10.10
N PHE A 198 -2.85 -5.66 11.28
CA PHE A 198 -2.17 -6.93 11.45
C PHE A 198 -3.18 -8.06 11.67
N VAL A 199 -2.93 -9.21 11.08
CA VAL A 199 -3.83 -10.39 11.13
C VAL A 199 -3.02 -11.66 11.36
N ASP A 200 -3.49 -12.54 12.24
CA ASP A 200 -2.86 -13.82 12.56
C ASP A 200 -3.70 -15.05 12.16
N GLY A 201 -4.72 -14.85 11.34
CA GLY A 201 -5.67 -15.89 10.95
C GLY A 201 -6.95 -15.94 11.80
N ASN A 202 -6.93 -15.39 13.00
CA ASN A 202 -8.07 -15.34 13.92
C ASN A 202 -8.32 -13.93 14.46
N THR A 203 -7.24 -13.26 14.85
CA THR A 203 -7.28 -11.93 15.47
C THR A 203 -6.87 -10.88 14.45
N ILE A 204 -7.54 -9.74 14.47
CA ILE A 204 -7.17 -8.54 13.74
C ILE A 204 -6.87 -7.40 14.70
N LYS A 205 -5.75 -6.69 14.48
CA LYS A 205 -5.36 -5.48 15.23
C LYS A 205 -5.23 -4.32 14.26
N ILE A 206 -6.04 -3.30 14.47
CA ILE A 206 -6.16 -2.15 13.57
C ILE A 206 -5.04 -1.15 13.87
N MET A 207 -4.33 -0.70 12.83
CA MET A 207 -3.36 0.38 12.91
C MET A 207 -4.05 1.74 12.87
N SER A 208 -3.29 2.80 13.14
CA SER A 208 -3.77 4.16 12.99
C SER A 208 -4.23 4.42 11.55
N SER A 209 -5.38 5.07 11.40
CA SER A 209 -5.93 5.44 10.10
C SER A 209 -5.00 6.37 9.32
N ALA A 210 -5.11 6.35 8.00
CA ALA A 210 -4.36 7.22 7.11
C ALA A 210 -5.24 7.71 5.96
N GLN A 211 -4.81 8.74 5.27
CA GLN A 211 -5.53 9.24 4.10
C GLN A 211 -4.55 9.59 2.99
N ASP A 212 -4.73 8.90 1.86
CA ASP A 212 -3.90 9.05 0.66
C ASP A 212 -4.50 10.07 -0.32
N HIS A 213 -3.64 10.58 -1.20
CA HIS A 213 -3.97 11.48 -2.31
C HIS A 213 -3.57 10.80 -3.61
N LYS A 214 -4.52 10.15 -4.28
CA LYS A 214 -4.23 9.26 -5.42
C LYS A 214 -4.03 9.98 -6.76
N ARG A 215 -4.56 11.20 -6.92
CA ARG A 215 -4.42 11.94 -8.17
C ARG A 215 -3.05 12.59 -8.28
N ALA A 216 -2.54 12.67 -9.53
CA ALA A 216 -1.20 13.17 -9.80
C ALA A 216 -1.03 14.65 -9.53
N LYS A 217 -2.08 15.46 -9.66
CA LYS A 217 -2.03 16.94 -9.61
C LYS A 217 -2.82 17.50 -8.44
N ASP A 218 -2.48 18.75 -8.08
CA ASP A 218 -3.22 19.54 -7.11
C ASP A 218 -4.72 19.60 -7.46
N GLY A 219 -5.59 19.73 -6.46
CA GLY A 219 -7.04 19.76 -6.64
C GLY A 219 -7.66 18.40 -6.98
N ASP A 220 -6.95 17.30 -6.75
CA ASP A 220 -7.36 15.94 -7.15
C ASP A 220 -7.62 15.81 -8.65
N GLU A 221 -6.77 16.45 -9.44
CA GLU A 221 -6.79 16.40 -10.90
C GLU A 221 -5.73 15.43 -11.46
N GLY A 222 -5.85 15.16 -12.77
CA GLY A 222 -4.94 14.30 -13.50
C GLY A 222 -5.23 12.81 -13.30
N LEU A 223 -4.25 11.97 -13.64
CA LEU A 223 -4.38 10.51 -13.60
C LEU A 223 -4.24 9.96 -12.17
N ASN A 224 -4.82 8.79 -11.94
CA ASN A 224 -4.57 8.02 -10.74
C ASN A 224 -3.10 7.57 -10.69
N THR A 225 -2.55 7.55 -9.48
CA THR A 225 -1.17 7.14 -9.17
C THR A 225 -1.16 6.10 -8.06
N GLY A 226 0.02 5.68 -7.65
CA GLY A 226 0.20 4.88 -6.43
C GLY A 226 0.01 5.66 -5.13
N GLY A 227 -0.21 6.97 -5.20
CA GLY A 227 -0.31 7.90 -4.07
C GLY A 227 0.76 8.99 -4.14
N MET A 228 0.34 10.24 -4.00
CA MET A 228 1.20 11.43 -4.07
C MET A 228 1.51 12.03 -2.70
N GLY A 229 0.95 11.44 -1.66
CA GLY A 229 1.17 11.84 -0.28
C GLY A 229 0.08 11.34 0.64
N ASN A 230 0.39 11.27 1.92
CA ASN A 230 -0.46 10.65 2.92
C ASN A 230 -0.32 11.36 4.26
N PHE A 231 -1.33 11.24 5.10
CA PHE A 231 -1.24 11.69 6.50
C PHE A 231 -1.94 10.70 7.44
N SER A 232 -1.51 10.68 8.69
CA SER A 232 -2.04 9.83 9.75
C SER A 232 -1.96 10.56 11.10
N PRO A 233 -3.02 10.48 11.95
CA PRO A 233 -4.30 9.81 11.71
C PRO A 233 -5.20 10.65 10.79
N SER A 234 -6.21 10.00 10.17
CA SER A 234 -7.25 10.73 9.46
C SER A 234 -8.30 11.26 10.45
N PRO A 235 -8.57 12.56 10.49
CA PRO A 235 -9.58 13.12 11.40
C PRO A 235 -11.01 12.76 10.98
N PHE A 236 -11.18 12.25 9.76
CA PHE A 236 -12.46 11.78 9.25
C PHE A 236 -12.80 10.35 9.68
N TYR A 237 -11.81 9.63 10.19
CA TYR A 237 -11.98 8.30 10.77
C TYR A 237 -12.33 8.46 12.25
N THR A 238 -13.60 8.76 12.52
CA THR A 238 -14.12 9.00 13.86
C THR A 238 -14.32 7.68 14.63
N GLU A 239 -14.56 7.78 15.94
CA GLU A 239 -14.88 6.63 16.81
C GLU A 239 -16.13 5.89 16.28
N GLU A 240 -17.16 6.63 15.83
CA GLU A 240 -18.37 6.04 15.23
C GLU A 240 -18.05 5.22 13.97
N VAL A 241 -17.16 5.73 13.12
CA VAL A 241 -16.69 5.02 11.91
C VAL A 241 -15.92 3.76 12.31
N ASP A 242 -15.03 3.86 13.29
CA ASP A 242 -14.22 2.76 13.81
C ASP A 242 -15.10 1.65 14.39
N ASP A 243 -16.08 2.00 15.23
CA ASP A 243 -17.03 1.06 15.82
C ASP A 243 -17.86 0.33 14.75
N PHE A 244 -18.33 1.06 13.74
CA PHE A 244 -19.02 0.45 12.62
C PHE A 244 -18.12 -0.55 11.87
N CYS A 245 -16.89 -0.16 11.55
CA CYS A 245 -15.95 -1.00 10.83
C CYS A 245 -15.53 -2.23 11.64
N LYS A 246 -15.31 -2.09 12.95
CA LYS A 246 -15.05 -3.23 13.85
C LYS A 246 -16.19 -4.22 13.84
N LYS A 247 -17.42 -3.72 13.87
CA LYS A 247 -18.62 -4.57 13.94
C LYS A 247 -18.94 -5.29 12.65
N TYR A 248 -18.75 -4.63 11.48
CA TYR A 248 -19.29 -5.11 10.21
C TYR A 248 -18.23 -5.41 9.14
N ILE A 249 -16.98 -4.96 9.30
CA ILE A 249 -15.98 -5.06 8.25
C ILE A 249 -14.76 -5.86 8.69
N TYR A 250 -14.06 -5.45 9.74
CA TYR A 250 -12.72 -5.95 10.02
C TYR A 250 -12.69 -7.42 10.41
N GLN A 251 -13.30 -7.78 11.54
CA GLN A 251 -13.34 -9.17 11.99
C GLN A 251 -14.14 -10.04 11.00
N ALA A 252 -15.22 -9.50 10.43
CA ALA A 252 -16.01 -10.20 9.41
C ALA A 252 -15.16 -10.61 8.19
N THR A 253 -14.20 -9.78 7.77
CA THR A 253 -13.29 -10.13 6.67
C THR A 253 -12.37 -11.30 7.05
N VAL A 254 -11.78 -11.29 8.24
CA VAL A 254 -10.90 -12.36 8.72
C VAL A 254 -11.67 -13.68 8.84
N ASP A 255 -12.86 -13.62 9.44
CA ASP A 255 -13.73 -14.79 9.62
C ASP A 255 -14.21 -15.36 8.27
N ALA A 256 -14.54 -14.49 7.32
CA ALA A 256 -14.90 -14.88 5.96
C ALA A 256 -13.74 -15.60 5.24
N MET A 257 -12.53 -15.05 5.29
CA MET A 257 -11.35 -15.67 4.70
C MET A 257 -11.07 -17.05 5.31
N LYS A 258 -11.21 -17.16 6.63
CA LYS A 258 -11.06 -18.43 7.33
C LYS A 258 -12.13 -19.45 6.93
N ALA A 259 -13.39 -19.02 6.82
CA ALA A 259 -14.51 -19.87 6.40
C ALA A 259 -14.35 -20.39 4.95
N GLU A 260 -13.68 -19.63 4.08
CA GLU A 260 -13.31 -20.06 2.73
C GLU A 260 -12.06 -20.98 2.69
N GLY A 261 -11.50 -21.34 3.84
CA GLY A 261 -10.24 -22.14 3.92
C GLY A 261 -9.01 -21.37 3.48
N ARG A 262 -9.04 -20.04 3.56
CA ARG A 262 -8.01 -19.10 3.13
C ARG A 262 -7.51 -18.28 4.32
N GLU A 263 -7.05 -18.95 5.37
CA GLU A 263 -6.51 -18.28 6.56
C GLU A 263 -5.51 -17.19 6.18
N PHE A 264 -5.77 -15.97 6.64
CA PHE A 264 -4.94 -14.82 6.30
C PHE A 264 -4.00 -14.47 7.47
N LYS A 265 -2.69 -14.47 7.22
CA LYS A 265 -1.67 -13.98 8.15
C LYS A 265 -0.83 -12.91 7.47
N GLY A 266 -0.71 -11.73 8.10
CA GLY A 266 0.03 -10.63 7.51
C GLY A 266 -0.68 -9.30 7.71
N VAL A 267 -0.63 -8.43 6.71
CA VAL A 267 -1.32 -7.13 6.70
C VAL A 267 -2.49 -7.15 5.75
N ILE A 268 -3.68 -6.81 6.24
CA ILE A 268 -4.80 -6.41 5.38
C ILE A 268 -4.89 -4.89 5.39
N PHE A 269 -4.85 -4.31 4.21
CA PHE A 269 -5.17 -2.92 3.96
C PHE A 269 -6.64 -2.83 3.53
N PHE A 270 -7.40 -2.03 4.25
CA PHE A 270 -8.77 -1.68 3.93
C PHE A 270 -8.79 -0.29 3.30
N GLY A 271 -9.10 -0.19 2.00
CA GLY A 271 -9.53 1.05 1.39
C GLY A 271 -11.02 1.23 1.71
N LEU A 272 -11.35 2.26 2.47
CA LEU A 272 -12.72 2.54 2.89
C LEU A 272 -13.24 3.80 2.18
N MET A 273 -14.50 3.76 1.76
CA MET A 273 -15.25 4.95 1.36
C MET A 273 -16.23 5.30 2.49
N LEU A 274 -16.05 6.46 3.10
CA LEU A 274 -16.97 7.00 4.10
C LEU A 274 -18.14 7.66 3.38
N THR A 275 -19.17 6.88 3.07
CA THR A 275 -20.36 7.34 2.35
C THR A 275 -21.40 7.94 3.31
N PRO A 276 -22.38 8.73 2.81
CA PRO A 276 -23.50 9.20 3.62
C PRO A 276 -24.34 8.09 4.26
N LYS A 277 -24.24 6.86 3.73
CA LYS A 277 -24.94 5.66 4.24
C LYS A 277 -24.07 4.78 5.15
N GLY A 278 -22.91 5.27 5.54
CA GLY A 278 -21.93 4.58 6.35
C GLY A 278 -20.69 4.10 5.57
N PRO A 279 -19.67 3.60 6.29
CA PRO A 279 -18.46 3.07 5.69
C PRO A 279 -18.72 1.85 4.78
N LYS A 280 -18.07 1.84 3.61
CA LYS A 280 -18.05 0.70 2.69
C LYS A 280 -16.62 0.38 2.28
N VAL A 281 -16.32 -0.90 2.09
CA VAL A 281 -15.02 -1.33 1.55
C VAL A 281 -14.96 -0.98 0.06
N LEU A 282 -13.95 -0.20 -0.31
CA LEU A 282 -13.63 0.17 -1.68
C LEU A 282 -12.75 -0.90 -2.33
N GLU A 283 -11.73 -1.33 -1.58
CA GLU A 283 -10.77 -2.36 -2.01
C GLU A 283 -10.02 -2.96 -0.81
N TYR A 284 -9.43 -4.13 -1.02
CA TYR A 284 -8.45 -4.73 -0.12
C TYR A 284 -7.08 -4.76 -0.78
N ASN A 285 -6.02 -4.63 0.04
CA ASN A 285 -4.68 -5.07 -0.35
C ASN A 285 -4.13 -6.02 0.72
N ALA A 286 -3.28 -6.95 0.29
CA ALA A 286 -2.76 -8.04 1.12
C ALA A 286 -1.36 -7.73 1.70
N ARG A 287 -1.04 -6.46 1.87
CA ARG A 287 0.29 -5.94 2.27
C ARG A 287 0.16 -4.52 2.82
N PHE A 288 1.27 -3.98 3.33
CA PHE A 288 1.33 -2.56 3.66
C PHE A 288 1.04 -1.67 2.45
N GLY A 289 0.43 -0.51 2.69
CA GLY A 289 0.26 0.53 1.67
C GLY A 289 1.54 1.32 1.40
N ASP A 290 1.60 1.97 0.27
CA ASP A 290 2.64 2.90 -0.14
C ASP A 290 1.99 4.14 -0.80
N PRO A 291 1.88 5.31 -0.12
CA PRO A 291 2.74 5.76 0.99
C PRO A 291 2.16 5.64 2.42
N GLU A 292 1.19 4.79 2.70
CA GLU A 292 0.62 4.67 4.04
C GLU A 292 1.65 4.19 5.08
N ALA A 293 2.50 3.24 4.74
CA ALA A 293 3.54 2.73 5.64
C ALA A 293 4.46 3.87 6.13
N GLN A 294 4.73 4.85 5.28
CA GLN A 294 5.60 5.99 5.58
C GLN A 294 5.03 6.96 6.63
N VAL A 295 3.73 6.92 6.89
CA VAL A 295 3.09 7.76 7.93
C VAL A 295 2.62 6.96 9.14
N VAL A 296 2.35 5.67 8.98
CA VAL A 296 1.85 4.80 10.06
C VAL A 296 2.99 4.20 10.87
N LEU A 297 4.00 3.61 10.22
CA LEU A 297 5.11 2.93 10.90
C LEU A 297 6.00 3.87 11.76
N PRO A 298 6.30 5.11 11.36
CA PRO A 298 7.03 6.03 12.24
C PRO A 298 6.33 6.35 13.56
N ARG A 299 5.01 6.13 13.65
CA ARG A 299 4.21 6.35 14.84
C ARG A 299 4.00 5.09 15.69
N LEU A 300 4.36 3.91 15.19
CA LEU A 300 4.23 2.64 15.92
C LEU A 300 5.15 2.62 17.14
N LYS A 301 4.61 2.36 18.34
CA LYS A 301 5.37 2.23 19.59
C LYS A 301 5.89 0.82 19.82
N ASN A 302 5.16 -0.19 19.32
CA ASN A 302 5.54 -1.58 19.52
C ASN A 302 6.82 -1.92 18.73
N ASP A 303 7.60 -2.86 19.25
CA ASP A 303 8.62 -3.54 18.45
C ASP A 303 7.93 -4.31 17.32
N ILE A 304 8.19 -3.91 16.07
CA ILE A 304 7.51 -4.49 14.91
C ILE A 304 7.84 -5.99 14.73
N ILE A 305 9.02 -6.43 15.21
CA ILE A 305 9.42 -7.83 15.16
C ILE A 305 8.52 -8.69 16.04
N ASP A 306 8.12 -8.19 17.22
CA ASP A 306 7.17 -8.88 18.09
C ASP A 306 5.80 -9.01 17.44
N VAL A 307 5.36 -7.95 16.76
CA VAL A 307 4.08 -7.98 16.05
C VAL A 307 4.10 -8.94 14.88
N PHE A 308 5.18 -8.95 14.07
CA PHE A 308 5.32 -9.90 12.97
C PHE A 308 5.34 -11.36 13.47
N ASN A 309 6.10 -11.62 14.53
CA ASN A 309 6.14 -12.95 15.13
C ASN A 309 4.77 -13.36 15.68
N ALA A 310 4.05 -12.46 16.34
CA ALA A 310 2.71 -12.73 16.85
C ALA A 310 1.71 -13.07 15.74
N CYS A 311 1.80 -12.40 14.57
CA CYS A 311 0.99 -12.74 13.40
C CYS A 311 1.28 -14.15 12.89
N ILE A 312 2.56 -14.53 12.79
CA ILE A 312 2.97 -15.85 12.31
C ILE A 312 2.53 -16.94 13.30
N ASP A 313 2.75 -16.71 14.60
CA ASP A 313 2.55 -17.69 15.66
C ASP A 313 1.08 -17.79 16.15
N GLY A 314 0.17 -16.92 15.65
CA GLY A 314 -1.23 -16.92 16.05
C GLY A 314 -1.43 -16.43 17.50
N THR A 315 -0.64 -15.45 17.94
CA THR A 315 -0.66 -14.89 19.29
C THR A 315 -0.89 -13.38 19.32
N LEU A 316 -1.45 -12.85 18.22
CA LEU A 316 -1.69 -11.40 18.05
C LEU A 316 -2.69 -10.85 19.08
N ASP A 317 -3.55 -11.70 19.65
CA ASP A 317 -4.45 -11.35 20.74
C ASP A 317 -3.71 -10.82 21.98
N LYS A 318 -2.47 -11.24 22.20
CA LYS A 318 -1.61 -10.82 23.32
C LYS A 318 -0.89 -9.48 23.08
N ILE A 319 -0.93 -8.96 21.86
CA ILE A 319 -0.30 -7.69 21.51
C ILE A 319 -1.28 -6.54 21.83
N ASP A 320 -0.85 -5.60 22.67
CA ASP A 320 -1.47 -4.29 22.80
C ASP A 320 -0.82 -3.34 21.80
N LEU A 321 -1.49 -3.15 20.64
CA LEU A 321 -0.97 -2.33 19.56
C LEU A 321 -1.13 -0.85 19.87
N GLN A 322 -0.02 -0.11 19.94
CA GLN A 322 0.01 1.29 20.36
C GLN A 322 0.72 2.17 19.34
N PHE A 323 0.20 3.38 19.19
CA PHE A 323 0.76 4.43 18.34
C PHE A 323 1.05 5.69 19.15
N GLU A 324 2.00 6.50 18.68
CA GLU A 324 2.23 7.83 19.22
C GLU A 324 1.03 8.74 18.94
N ASP A 325 0.76 9.68 19.85
CA ASP A 325 -0.29 10.70 19.65
C ASP A 325 0.08 11.71 18.56
N LYS A 326 1.38 11.84 18.24
CA LYS A 326 1.86 12.74 17.18
C LYS A 326 1.27 12.37 15.82
N ALA A 327 0.92 13.38 15.05
CA ALA A 327 0.53 13.23 13.66
C ALA A 327 1.76 13.05 12.75
N CYS A 328 1.54 12.51 11.56
CA CYS A 328 2.58 12.31 10.56
C CYS A 328 2.05 12.62 9.17
N VAL A 329 2.85 13.32 8.35
CA VAL A 329 2.51 13.67 6.96
C VAL A 329 3.67 13.27 6.05
N CYS A 330 3.37 12.65 4.93
CA CYS A 330 4.32 12.28 3.87
C CYS A 330 3.94 13.00 2.58
N VAL A 331 4.90 13.71 1.98
CA VAL A 331 4.78 14.32 0.65
C VAL A 331 5.68 13.56 -0.32
N ILE A 332 5.12 13.06 -1.41
CA ILE A 332 5.88 12.33 -2.43
C ILE A 332 6.53 13.33 -3.38
N LEU A 333 7.86 13.22 -3.53
CA LEU A 333 8.62 13.85 -4.59
C LEU A 333 8.72 12.86 -5.75
N ALA A 334 8.15 13.22 -6.89
CA ALA A 334 8.08 12.40 -8.09
C ALA A 334 8.91 12.99 -9.22
N SER A 335 9.25 12.15 -10.21
CA SER A 335 9.77 12.62 -11.49
C SER A 335 8.64 13.23 -12.32
N ASP A 336 8.82 14.42 -12.86
CA ASP A 336 7.82 15.07 -13.70
C ASP A 336 7.46 14.17 -14.90
N GLY A 337 6.17 14.13 -15.20
CA GLY A 337 5.58 13.20 -16.17
C GLY A 337 4.95 11.93 -15.54
N TYR A 338 5.29 11.58 -14.30
CA TYR A 338 4.64 10.47 -13.59
C TYR A 338 3.10 10.72 -13.45
N PRO A 339 2.21 9.74 -13.66
CA PRO A 339 2.44 8.29 -13.82
C PRO A 339 2.66 7.82 -15.27
N LEU A 340 2.84 8.72 -16.22
CA LEU A 340 3.14 8.39 -17.61
C LEU A 340 4.66 8.24 -17.83
N ALA A 341 5.18 8.85 -18.91
CA ALA A 341 6.60 8.81 -19.22
C ALA A 341 7.37 9.86 -18.39
N TYR A 342 8.51 9.48 -17.86
CA TYR A 342 9.41 10.36 -17.09
C TYR A 342 10.87 9.95 -17.31
N GLU A 343 11.78 10.90 -17.11
CA GLU A 343 13.20 10.68 -17.17
C GLU A 343 13.74 10.14 -15.84
N LYS A 344 14.79 9.31 -15.94
CA LYS A 344 15.53 8.73 -14.80
C LYS A 344 16.98 9.21 -14.81
N GLY A 345 17.73 8.89 -13.75
CA GLY A 345 19.16 9.16 -13.67
C GLY A 345 19.51 10.59 -13.23
N LYS A 346 18.55 11.36 -12.76
CA LYS A 346 18.79 12.72 -12.25
C LYS A 346 19.41 12.63 -10.85
N ARG A 347 20.53 13.34 -10.64
CA ARG A 347 21.23 13.34 -9.36
C ARG A 347 20.36 13.98 -8.27
N ILE A 348 20.29 13.31 -7.11
CA ILE A 348 19.59 13.80 -5.92
C ILE A 348 20.62 14.43 -4.98
N THR A 349 20.33 15.63 -4.51
CA THR A 349 21.19 16.39 -3.58
C THR A 349 20.44 16.73 -2.31
N GLY A 350 21.17 17.02 -1.22
CA GLY A 350 20.60 17.48 0.04
C GLY A 350 20.10 16.37 0.97
N LEU A 351 20.26 15.10 0.64
CA LEU A 351 19.81 13.97 1.47
C LEU A 351 20.43 13.99 2.88
N ASP A 352 21.66 14.49 3.01
CA ASP A 352 22.35 14.59 4.31
C ASP A 352 21.64 15.54 5.31
N ASN A 353 20.76 16.42 4.83
CA ASN A 353 20.02 17.34 5.69
C ASN A 353 19.03 16.63 6.63
N PHE A 354 18.69 15.37 6.35
CA PHE A 354 17.85 14.56 7.22
C PHE A 354 18.61 13.85 8.35
N LYS A 355 19.93 13.74 8.24
CA LYS A 355 20.76 13.05 9.25
C LYS A 355 20.65 13.72 10.61
N GLY A 356 20.29 12.93 11.62
CA GLY A 356 20.13 13.41 13.00
C GLY A 356 18.92 14.32 13.26
N LYS A 357 18.01 14.42 12.32
CA LYS A 357 16.76 15.18 12.47
C LYS A 357 15.64 14.26 13.00
N ASP A 358 15.42 14.30 14.30
CA ASP A 358 14.33 13.55 14.91
C ASP A 358 12.96 14.03 14.40
N GLY A 359 12.08 13.05 14.11
CA GLY A 359 10.74 13.32 13.58
C GLY A 359 10.70 13.66 12.08
N TYR A 360 11.84 13.64 11.37
CA TYR A 360 11.91 13.82 9.92
C TYR A 360 12.52 12.61 9.25
N TYR A 361 11.94 12.18 8.15
CA TYR A 361 12.34 11.00 7.41
C TYR A 361 12.35 11.27 5.90
N CYS A 362 13.31 10.70 5.21
CA CYS A 362 13.38 10.68 3.75
C CYS A 362 13.32 9.21 3.31
N PHE A 363 12.12 8.72 3.04
CA PHE A 363 11.93 7.35 2.56
C PHE A 363 12.16 7.29 1.05
N HIS A 364 13.17 6.55 0.63
CA HIS A 364 13.47 6.35 -0.77
C HIS A 364 12.53 5.32 -1.40
N ALA A 365 12.05 5.64 -2.60
CA ALA A 365 11.32 4.73 -3.47
C ALA A 365 12.17 4.47 -4.74
N GLY A 366 11.92 5.17 -5.83
CA GLY A 366 12.65 5.01 -7.06
C GLY A 366 14.03 5.68 -7.05
N THR A 367 14.99 5.12 -6.34
CA THR A 367 16.38 5.61 -6.30
C THR A 367 17.37 4.48 -6.51
N LYS A 368 18.54 4.81 -7.05
CA LYS A 368 19.70 3.90 -7.19
C LYS A 368 21.00 4.68 -7.12
N PHE A 369 22.10 3.96 -7.02
CA PHE A 369 23.44 4.54 -7.26
C PHE A 369 23.75 4.55 -8.75
N ASP A 370 24.42 5.62 -9.21
CA ASP A 370 25.06 5.66 -10.52
C ASP A 370 26.47 5.03 -10.46
N ASP A 371 27.17 4.98 -11.60
CA ASP A 371 28.51 4.40 -11.70
C ASP A 371 29.58 5.20 -10.88
N ASN A 372 29.26 6.43 -10.49
CA ASN A 372 30.12 7.29 -9.68
C ASN A 372 29.76 7.24 -8.17
N GLY A 373 28.77 6.43 -7.79
CA GLY A 373 28.30 6.32 -6.42
C GLY A 373 27.35 7.44 -5.97
N ASN A 374 26.86 8.29 -6.88
CA ASN A 374 25.82 9.26 -6.56
C ASN A 374 24.45 8.61 -6.53
N ILE A 375 23.58 9.10 -5.64
CA ILE A 375 22.19 8.70 -5.63
C ILE A 375 21.43 9.46 -6.73
N VAL A 376 20.73 8.71 -7.58
CA VAL A 376 19.97 9.24 -8.72
C VAL A 376 18.56 8.70 -8.75
N THR A 377 17.66 9.42 -9.44
CA THR A 377 16.29 8.98 -9.65
C THR A 377 16.22 7.70 -10.50
N ASN A 378 15.33 6.78 -10.16
CA ASN A 378 15.14 5.50 -10.87
C ASN A 378 13.66 5.07 -10.93
N GLY A 379 12.74 5.99 -10.71
CA GLY A 379 11.32 5.69 -10.68
C GLY A 379 10.44 6.93 -10.82
N GLY A 380 9.14 6.73 -10.92
CA GLY A 380 8.16 7.80 -10.95
C GLY A 380 8.04 8.48 -9.60
N ARG A 381 7.71 7.72 -8.54
CA ARG A 381 7.82 8.18 -7.16
C ARG A 381 9.27 7.97 -6.72
N VAL A 382 9.91 9.02 -6.26
CA VAL A 382 11.35 9.02 -5.97
C VAL A 382 11.62 9.01 -4.47
N LEU A 383 11.06 9.97 -3.74
CA LEU A 383 11.24 10.14 -2.29
C LEU A 383 9.88 10.40 -1.63
N GLY A 384 9.71 9.87 -0.42
CA GLY A 384 8.63 10.24 0.50
C GLY A 384 9.21 11.09 1.63
N ILE A 385 8.97 12.39 1.59
CA ILE A 385 9.40 13.31 2.64
C ILE A 385 8.35 13.31 3.74
N THR A 386 8.74 12.77 4.87
CA THR A 386 7.84 12.50 5.99
C THR A 386 8.25 13.28 7.22
N ALA A 387 7.30 13.91 7.90
CA ALA A 387 7.54 14.60 9.15
C ALA A 387 6.42 14.37 10.17
N LYS A 388 6.80 14.37 11.44
CA LYS A 388 5.89 14.36 12.58
C LYS A 388 5.60 15.77 13.06
N GLY A 389 4.49 15.91 13.78
CA GLY A 389 4.11 17.12 14.53
C GLY A 389 3.12 16.78 15.63
N ASP A 390 2.94 17.66 16.60
CA ASP A 390 1.96 17.45 17.65
C ASP A 390 0.51 17.54 17.11
N THR A 391 0.34 18.20 15.97
CA THR A 391 -0.91 18.28 15.22
C THR A 391 -0.68 17.92 13.76
N LEU A 392 -1.73 17.56 13.03
CA LEU A 392 -1.67 17.35 11.58
C LEU A 392 -1.20 18.60 10.83
N LYS A 393 -1.64 19.79 11.28
CA LYS A 393 -1.25 21.07 10.70
C LYS A 393 0.26 21.31 10.83
N GLU A 394 0.81 21.02 12.01
CA GLU A 394 2.26 21.11 12.25
C GLU A 394 3.03 20.07 11.45
N ALA A 395 2.60 18.79 11.47
CA ALA A 395 3.23 17.73 10.70
C ALA A 395 3.26 18.07 9.20
N ARG A 396 2.16 18.65 8.66
CA ARG A 396 2.09 19.12 7.29
C ARG A 396 3.10 20.23 7.02
N ALA A 397 3.14 21.26 7.85
CA ALA A 397 4.08 22.36 7.71
C ALA A 397 5.54 21.85 7.74
N ASN A 398 5.85 20.96 8.67
CA ASN A 398 7.16 20.32 8.81
C ASN A 398 7.54 19.50 7.56
N ALA A 399 6.62 18.69 7.04
CA ALA A 399 6.88 17.88 5.85
C ALA A 399 7.15 18.75 4.62
N TYR A 400 6.33 19.78 4.37
CA TYR A 400 6.56 20.69 3.24
C TYR A 400 7.85 21.50 3.41
N ALA A 401 8.19 21.99 4.58
CA ALA A 401 9.47 22.65 4.82
C ALA A 401 10.67 21.72 4.50
N ALA A 402 10.54 20.43 4.84
CA ALA A 402 11.59 19.45 4.56
C ALA A 402 11.69 19.06 3.09
N THR A 403 10.67 19.27 2.25
CA THR A 403 10.78 19.05 0.79
C THR A 403 11.82 19.97 0.13
N GLU A 404 12.10 21.11 0.73
CA GLU A 404 13.12 22.08 0.27
C GLU A 404 14.56 21.64 0.64
N TRP A 405 14.71 20.63 1.49
CA TRP A 405 16.04 20.14 1.88
C TRP A 405 16.71 19.28 0.83
N VAL A 406 15.91 18.72 -0.10
CA VAL A 406 16.40 17.85 -1.19
C VAL A 406 15.98 18.38 -2.54
N ASP A 407 16.81 18.14 -3.52
CA ASP A 407 16.53 18.58 -4.88
C ASP A 407 17.05 17.59 -5.93
N PHE A 408 16.35 17.53 -7.06
CA PHE A 408 16.76 16.87 -8.28
C PHE A 408 16.07 17.50 -9.49
N GLU A 409 16.70 17.47 -10.63
CA GLU A 409 16.14 17.95 -11.88
C GLU A 409 14.80 17.24 -12.18
N ASN A 410 13.80 17.96 -12.62
CA ASN A 410 12.42 17.52 -12.85
C ASN A 410 11.66 17.03 -11.60
N LYS A 411 12.04 17.53 -10.42
CA LYS A 411 11.28 17.28 -9.18
C LYS A 411 9.85 17.81 -9.30
N TYR A 412 8.88 16.94 -9.04
CA TYR A 412 7.47 17.27 -9.01
C TYR A 412 6.84 16.81 -7.69
N MET A 413 5.92 17.58 -7.13
CA MET A 413 5.12 17.20 -5.97
C MET A 413 3.76 17.90 -6.00
N ARG A 414 2.80 17.38 -5.27
CA ARG A 414 1.55 18.10 -4.96
C ARG A 414 1.79 19.07 -3.80
N HIS A 415 1.10 20.20 -3.82
CA HIS A 415 1.19 21.26 -2.79
C HIS A 415 -0.01 21.23 -1.83
N ASP A 416 -0.98 20.38 -2.09
CA ASP A 416 -2.26 20.31 -1.37
C ASP A 416 -2.43 19.04 -0.52
N ILE A 417 -1.34 18.26 -0.30
CA ILE A 417 -1.39 17.09 0.59
C ILE A 417 -1.83 17.53 1.99
N GLY A 418 -2.94 16.94 2.46
CA GLY A 418 -3.51 17.29 3.76
C GLY A 418 -4.18 18.68 3.84
N LYS A 419 -4.41 19.37 2.73
CA LYS A 419 -5.04 20.71 2.73
C LYS A 419 -6.43 20.70 3.40
N ALA A 420 -7.17 19.60 3.30
CA ALA A 420 -8.46 19.46 3.96
C ALA A 420 -8.40 19.63 5.49
N ILE A 421 -7.20 19.51 6.08
CA ILE A 421 -6.96 19.65 7.53
C ILE A 421 -6.82 21.12 7.94
N GLU A 422 -6.42 22.00 7.04
CA GLU A 422 -6.15 23.42 7.35
C GLU A 422 -7.37 24.17 7.91
N ASN A 423 -8.57 23.72 7.53
CA ASN A 423 -9.84 24.31 7.92
C ASN A 423 -10.52 23.55 9.08
N MET A 424 -9.83 22.63 9.72
CA MET A 424 -10.30 21.90 10.90
C MET A 424 -9.65 22.57 12.12
N ASP A 425 -10.48 23.21 12.95
CA ASP A 425 -10.08 23.82 14.23
C ASP A 425 -9.88 22.76 15.32
#